data_3501bca2d19d096f75c7832324ef6624
#
_entry.id   3501bca2d19d096f75c7832324ef6624
#
_cell.length_a   1.000
_cell.length_b   1.000
_cell.length_c   1.000
_cell.angle_alpha   90.00
_cell.angle_beta   90.00
_cell.angle_gamma   90.00
#
_symmetry.space_group_name_H-M   'P 1'
#
loop_
_entity.id
_entity.type
_entity.pdbx_description
1 polymer ?
#
loop_
_entity_poly.entity_id
_entity_poly.type
_entity_poly.pdbx_seq_one_letter_code
_entity_poly.pdbx_strand_id
1 'polypeptide(L)'
;MAASARLRTTSKTVATKVGCAPLKVAYERAVRSAPKTWNEVEHDFLRAMEEFDANIANGIADMGDLQNGKGDFFNDLLALLLENCAGVTLYSRGGVPGLIFPKHNLDVTFPSTGVVQFMLEAKAVGTPRYPGNPKQKPIGRPGSADLDKRVKEIGFKTIDLKAEYARIMAAHGESPTTIGGDLTSWLRSVKPRSYVFIAARAVSDNDHSRVLRFADVAGLVSDAVGVYCFAPVSASQPTTYKALPVPPHIELARVLFRACQDLTALRDTKPIEPPSPSPAILLEDAGGTEPM
;
A
#
# COMPACT_ATOMS: atom_id res chain seq x y z
N MET A 1 -3.93 15.62 -1.59
CA MET A 1 -4.05 15.79 -3.07
C MET A 1 -4.96 14.67 -3.54
N ALA A 2 -6.02 14.96 -4.29
CA ALA A 2 -6.94 13.91 -4.74
C ALA A 2 -6.22 12.82 -5.54
N ALA A 3 -6.65 11.55 -5.41
CA ALA A 3 -6.04 10.41 -6.11
C ALA A 3 -6.00 10.61 -7.63
N SER A 4 -7.06 11.20 -8.21
CA SER A 4 -7.12 11.53 -9.64
C SER A 4 -6.04 12.53 -10.08
N ALA A 5 -5.68 13.51 -9.25
CA ALA A 5 -4.61 14.47 -9.55
C ALA A 5 -3.23 13.79 -9.49
N ARG A 6 -3.04 12.87 -8.53
CA ARG A 6 -1.83 12.05 -8.41
C ARG A 6 -1.64 11.11 -9.58
N LEU A 7 -2.69 10.38 -9.92
CA LEU A 7 -2.68 9.48 -11.06
C LEU A 7 -2.22 10.21 -12.32
N ARG A 8 -2.74 11.42 -12.57
CA ARG A 8 -2.31 12.27 -13.69
C ARG A 8 -0.84 12.70 -13.61
N THR A 9 -0.35 13.02 -12.42
CA THR A 9 1.05 13.41 -12.20
C THR A 9 1.98 12.23 -12.43
N THR A 10 1.68 11.06 -11.87
CA THR A 10 2.47 9.84 -12.07
C THR A 10 2.50 9.44 -13.53
N SER A 11 1.35 9.47 -14.22
CA SER A 11 1.25 9.18 -15.66
C SER A 11 2.13 10.13 -16.49
N LYS A 12 2.11 11.43 -16.18
CA LYS A 12 2.96 12.42 -16.85
C LYS A 12 4.45 12.14 -16.61
N THR A 13 4.83 11.85 -15.38
CA THR A 13 6.22 11.56 -15.01
C THR A 13 6.72 10.29 -15.70
N VAL A 14 5.95 9.21 -15.65
CA VAL A 14 6.29 7.94 -16.29
C VAL A 14 6.33 8.11 -17.81
N ALA A 15 5.33 8.75 -18.42
CA ALA A 15 5.30 9.00 -19.86
C ALA A 15 6.49 9.85 -20.32
N THR A 16 6.95 10.80 -19.52
CA THR A 16 8.11 11.65 -19.84
C THR A 16 9.42 10.89 -19.72
N LYS A 17 9.59 10.08 -18.65
CA LYS A 17 10.82 9.34 -18.38
C LYS A 17 11.00 8.10 -19.26
N VAL A 18 9.91 7.43 -19.61
CA VAL A 18 9.90 6.09 -20.22
C VAL A 18 9.37 6.11 -21.65
N GLY A 19 8.78 7.21 -22.10
CA GLY A 19 8.16 7.30 -23.42
C GLY A 19 6.88 6.45 -23.59
N CYS A 20 6.22 6.10 -22.50
CA CYS A 20 5.17 5.11 -22.39
C CYS A 20 3.78 5.68 -22.73
N ALA A 21 3.43 5.80 -24.00
CA ALA A 21 2.13 6.30 -24.43
C ALA A 21 0.95 5.43 -23.99
N PRO A 22 0.98 4.08 -24.05
CA PRO A 22 -0.12 3.23 -23.60
C PRO A 22 -0.43 3.36 -22.12
N LEU A 23 0.58 3.48 -21.26
CA LEU A 23 0.40 3.69 -19.84
C LEU A 23 -0.36 5.00 -19.56
N LYS A 24 -0.03 6.07 -20.28
CA LYS A 24 -0.76 7.34 -20.18
C LYS A 24 -2.24 7.17 -20.54
N VAL A 25 -2.57 6.41 -21.57
CA VAL A 25 -3.96 6.12 -21.97
C VAL A 25 -4.70 5.33 -20.89
N ALA A 26 -4.06 4.31 -20.28
CA ALA A 26 -4.64 3.53 -19.19
C ALA A 26 -4.98 4.41 -17.98
N TYR A 27 -4.06 5.30 -17.60
CA TYR A 27 -4.30 6.26 -16.53
C TYR A 27 -5.44 7.23 -16.81
N GLU A 28 -5.45 7.83 -18.00
CA GLU A 28 -6.50 8.77 -18.40
C GLU A 28 -7.86 8.10 -18.46
N ARG A 29 -7.91 6.83 -18.89
CA ARG A 29 -9.13 6.04 -18.90
C ARG A 29 -9.63 5.77 -17.49
N ALA A 30 -8.78 5.28 -16.59
CA ALA A 30 -9.13 5.05 -15.21
C ALA A 30 -9.69 6.30 -14.51
N VAL A 31 -9.08 7.47 -14.75
CA VAL A 31 -9.58 8.73 -14.18
C VAL A 31 -10.95 9.13 -14.77
N ARG A 32 -11.15 8.96 -16.10
CA ARG A 32 -12.39 9.38 -16.78
C ARG A 32 -13.58 8.46 -16.51
N SER A 33 -13.35 7.15 -16.39
CA SER A 33 -14.43 6.19 -16.15
C SER A 33 -14.96 6.20 -14.72
N ALA A 34 -14.26 6.87 -13.79
CA ALA A 34 -14.59 6.91 -12.37
C ALA A 34 -14.90 5.52 -11.78
N PRO A 35 -14.01 4.52 -11.96
CA PRO A 35 -14.26 3.15 -11.55
C PRO A 35 -14.41 3.06 -10.03
N LYS A 36 -15.25 2.15 -9.57
CA LYS A 36 -15.53 1.92 -8.16
C LYS A 36 -15.08 0.54 -7.67
N THR A 37 -14.82 -0.36 -8.60
CA THR A 37 -14.47 -1.75 -8.30
C THR A 37 -13.17 -2.16 -8.98
N TRP A 38 -12.49 -3.14 -8.39
CA TRP A 38 -11.28 -3.71 -8.97
C TRP A 38 -11.54 -4.32 -10.36
N ASN A 39 -12.66 -5.00 -10.53
CA ASN A 39 -12.99 -5.68 -11.80
C ASN A 39 -13.09 -4.73 -12.99
N GLU A 40 -13.43 -3.46 -12.74
CA GLU A 40 -13.49 -2.44 -13.81
C GLU A 40 -12.10 -2.01 -14.31
N VAL A 41 -11.05 -2.22 -13.52
CA VAL A 41 -9.69 -1.75 -13.80
C VAL A 41 -8.64 -2.86 -13.87
N GLU A 42 -8.98 -4.09 -13.52
CA GLU A 42 -8.04 -5.21 -13.44
C GLU A 42 -7.26 -5.42 -14.73
N HIS A 43 -7.94 -5.41 -15.86
CA HIS A 43 -7.31 -5.59 -17.17
C HIS A 43 -6.33 -4.45 -17.48
N ASP A 44 -6.71 -3.20 -17.19
CA ASP A 44 -5.85 -2.04 -17.42
C ASP A 44 -4.66 -2.02 -16.47
N PHE A 45 -4.87 -2.44 -15.23
CA PHE A 45 -3.79 -2.64 -14.28
C PHE A 45 -2.77 -3.67 -14.77
N LEU A 46 -3.23 -4.82 -15.23
CA LEU A 46 -2.36 -5.88 -15.73
C LEU A 46 -1.54 -5.42 -16.93
N ARG A 47 -2.18 -4.73 -17.88
CA ARG A 47 -1.47 -4.12 -19.02
C ARG A 47 -0.45 -3.08 -18.60
N ALA A 48 -0.75 -2.26 -17.60
CA ALA A 48 0.22 -1.31 -17.06
C ALA A 48 1.43 -2.04 -16.46
N MET A 49 1.21 -3.15 -15.73
CA MET A 49 2.31 -3.97 -15.20
C MET A 49 3.14 -4.60 -16.31
N GLU A 50 2.51 -5.09 -17.38
CA GLU A 50 3.20 -5.60 -18.58
C GLU A 50 4.14 -4.56 -19.17
N GLU A 51 3.67 -3.33 -19.29
CA GLU A 51 4.41 -2.25 -19.90
C GLU A 51 5.57 -1.76 -19.01
N PHE A 52 5.34 -1.58 -17.72
CA PHE A 52 6.42 -1.29 -16.76
C PHE A 52 7.51 -2.37 -16.83
N ASP A 53 7.11 -3.62 -16.84
CA ASP A 53 8.05 -4.73 -16.82
C ASP A 53 8.74 -4.96 -18.17
N ALA A 54 8.08 -4.66 -19.30
CA ALA A 54 8.73 -4.63 -20.61
C ALA A 54 9.83 -3.55 -20.67
N ASN A 55 9.57 -2.37 -20.13
CA ASN A 55 10.56 -1.29 -20.05
C ASN A 55 11.75 -1.64 -19.14
N ILE A 56 11.48 -2.32 -18.00
CA ILE A 56 12.55 -2.86 -17.13
C ILE A 56 13.38 -3.90 -17.89
N ALA A 57 12.74 -4.86 -18.56
CA ALA A 57 13.40 -5.93 -19.28
C ALA A 57 14.24 -5.44 -20.47
N ASN A 58 13.82 -4.35 -21.09
CA ASN A 58 14.52 -3.71 -22.21
C ASN A 58 15.57 -2.67 -21.76
N GLY A 59 15.67 -2.39 -20.47
CA GLY A 59 16.63 -1.40 -19.95
C GLY A 59 16.37 0.03 -20.42
N ILE A 60 15.11 0.37 -20.74
CA ILE A 60 14.75 1.68 -21.33
C ILE A 60 14.88 2.81 -20.31
N ALA A 61 14.71 2.53 -19.01
CA ALA A 61 14.83 3.52 -17.96
C ALA A 61 15.47 2.91 -16.71
N ASP A 62 15.80 3.76 -15.73
CA ASP A 62 16.33 3.31 -14.45
C ASP A 62 15.34 2.37 -13.75
N MET A 63 15.87 1.23 -13.28
CA MET A 63 15.05 0.20 -12.63
C MET A 63 14.37 0.74 -11.36
N GLY A 64 15.03 1.61 -10.63
CA GLY A 64 14.49 2.21 -9.41
C GLY A 64 13.28 3.09 -9.70
N ASP A 65 13.36 3.93 -10.74
CA ASP A 65 12.26 4.79 -11.19
C ASP A 65 11.04 3.96 -11.64
N LEU A 66 11.28 2.87 -12.38
CA LEU A 66 10.20 2.00 -12.85
C LEU A 66 9.56 1.20 -11.71
N GLN A 67 10.33 0.70 -10.74
CA GLN A 67 9.81 0.01 -9.58
C GLN A 67 8.96 0.95 -8.69
N ASN A 68 9.46 2.16 -8.45
CA ASN A 68 8.72 3.16 -7.71
C ASN A 68 7.44 3.55 -8.46
N GLY A 69 7.52 3.71 -9.79
CA GLY A 69 6.38 3.99 -10.64
C GLY A 69 5.29 2.91 -10.58
N LYS A 70 5.64 1.62 -10.52
CA LYS A 70 4.69 0.52 -10.32
C LYS A 70 3.97 0.64 -8.98
N GLY A 71 4.73 0.89 -7.91
CA GLY A 71 4.18 1.07 -6.57
C GLY A 71 3.26 2.28 -6.49
N ASP A 72 3.69 3.40 -7.04
CA ASP A 72 2.91 4.64 -7.10
C ASP A 72 1.61 4.47 -7.89
N PHE A 73 1.69 3.80 -9.05
CA PHE A 73 0.51 3.52 -9.86
C PHE A 73 -0.51 2.66 -9.12
N PHE A 74 -0.05 1.57 -8.51
CA PHE A 74 -0.93 0.68 -7.75
C PHE A 74 -1.60 1.40 -6.58
N ASN A 75 -0.82 2.16 -5.82
CA ASN A 75 -1.34 2.96 -4.71
C ASN A 75 -2.38 3.99 -5.17
N ASP A 76 -2.08 4.74 -6.23
CA ASP A 76 -2.96 5.78 -6.73
C ASP A 76 -4.26 5.19 -7.32
N LEU A 77 -4.18 4.02 -7.95
CA LEU A 77 -5.35 3.32 -8.46
C LEU A 77 -6.27 2.84 -7.34
N LEU A 78 -5.70 2.24 -6.27
CA LEU A 78 -6.47 1.82 -5.10
C LEU A 78 -7.14 3.02 -4.41
N ALA A 79 -6.40 4.11 -4.24
CA ALA A 79 -6.95 5.33 -3.66
C ALA A 79 -8.10 5.89 -4.50
N LEU A 80 -7.96 5.90 -5.83
CA LEU A 80 -9.03 6.34 -6.75
C LEU A 80 -10.30 5.49 -6.62
N LEU A 81 -10.15 4.15 -6.60
CA LEU A 81 -11.26 3.24 -6.43
C LEU A 81 -12.00 3.47 -5.11
N LEU A 82 -11.26 3.63 -4.03
CA LEU A 82 -11.82 3.89 -2.70
C LEU A 82 -12.50 5.25 -2.61
N GLU A 83 -11.90 6.31 -3.19
CA GLU A 83 -12.51 7.64 -3.24
C GLU A 83 -13.84 7.62 -4.01
N ASN A 84 -13.86 6.97 -5.18
CA ASN A 84 -15.07 6.87 -6.01
C ASN A 84 -16.16 6.00 -5.37
N CYS A 85 -15.76 4.93 -4.68
CA CYS A 85 -16.69 4.00 -4.03
C CYS A 85 -17.29 4.59 -2.76
N ALA A 86 -16.46 5.14 -1.88
CA ALA A 86 -16.90 5.64 -0.57
C ALA A 86 -17.37 7.12 -0.60
N GLY A 87 -17.09 7.85 -1.68
CA GLY A 87 -17.41 9.29 -1.78
C GLY A 87 -16.62 10.14 -0.79
N VAL A 88 -15.34 9.81 -0.56
CA VAL A 88 -14.44 10.52 0.35
C VAL A 88 -13.22 11.04 -0.40
N THR A 89 -12.47 11.95 0.23
CA THR A 89 -11.14 12.35 -0.24
C THR A 89 -10.08 11.70 0.66
N LEU A 90 -9.15 10.98 0.04
CA LEU A 90 -8.07 10.29 0.72
C LEU A 90 -6.77 11.11 0.66
N TYR A 91 -6.03 11.05 1.73
CA TYR A 91 -4.69 11.64 1.79
C TYR A 91 -3.64 10.57 1.61
N SER A 92 -2.54 10.94 0.99
CA SER A 92 -1.45 10.00 0.86
C SER A 92 -0.11 10.63 1.09
N ARG A 93 0.84 9.75 1.44
CA ARG A 93 2.23 10.08 1.73
C ARG A 93 2.38 11.13 2.82
N GLY A 94 1.38 11.24 3.69
CA GLY A 94 1.41 12.08 4.87
C GLY A 94 2.25 11.44 5.96
N GLY A 95 2.97 12.27 6.73
CA GLY A 95 3.58 11.84 7.98
C GLY A 95 2.51 11.78 9.07
N VAL A 96 2.28 10.58 9.63
CA VAL A 96 1.35 10.36 10.74
C VAL A 96 2.15 10.02 11.98
N PRO A 97 1.95 10.71 13.11
CA PRO A 97 2.64 10.37 14.35
C PRO A 97 2.12 9.05 14.90
N GLY A 98 3.02 8.20 15.37
CA GLY A 98 2.74 7.03 16.18
C GLY A 98 3.08 7.29 17.65
N LEU A 99 2.86 6.30 18.49
CA LEU A 99 3.18 6.37 19.92
C LEU A 99 4.70 6.44 20.17
N ILE A 100 5.46 5.66 19.41
CA ILE A 100 6.91 5.51 19.56
C ILE A 100 7.64 6.35 18.52
N PHE A 101 7.18 6.29 17.25
CA PHE A 101 7.80 7.02 16.16
C PHE A 101 7.06 8.30 15.83
N PRO A 102 7.76 9.44 15.75
CA PRO A 102 7.14 10.75 15.52
C PRO A 102 6.54 10.88 14.12
N LYS A 103 6.93 9.98 13.18
CA LYS A 103 6.45 10.05 11.81
C LYS A 103 6.48 8.71 11.10
N HIS A 104 5.30 8.20 10.73
CA HIS A 104 5.12 7.12 9.77
C HIS A 104 4.66 7.66 8.41
N ASN A 105 5.37 7.34 7.35
CA ASN A 105 4.89 7.61 5.99
C ASN A 105 3.92 6.49 5.60
N LEU A 106 2.67 6.86 5.34
CA LEU A 106 1.61 5.94 4.92
C LEU A 106 1.24 6.19 3.46
N ASP A 107 0.89 5.12 2.76
CA ASP A 107 0.52 5.23 1.35
C ASP A 107 -0.83 5.96 1.21
N VAL A 108 -1.83 5.64 2.04
CA VAL A 108 -3.13 6.33 2.05
C VAL A 108 -3.68 6.42 3.48
N THR A 109 -4.32 7.54 3.81
CA THR A 109 -4.96 7.77 5.11
C THR A 109 -6.31 8.49 4.98
N PHE A 110 -7.18 8.30 6.01
CA PHE A 110 -8.43 9.04 6.21
C PHE A 110 -8.71 9.20 7.71
N PRO A 111 -9.27 10.33 8.19
CA PRO A 111 -9.53 11.56 7.44
C PRO A 111 -8.21 12.32 7.11
N SER A 112 -8.37 13.41 6.37
CA SER A 112 -7.26 14.28 5.98
C SER A 112 -6.76 15.19 7.09
N THR A 113 -7.63 15.48 8.04
CA THR A 113 -7.36 16.32 9.20
C THR A 113 -7.81 15.59 10.46
N GLY A 114 -7.17 15.87 11.58
CA GLY A 114 -7.45 15.19 12.82
C GLY A 114 -6.78 13.80 12.93
N VAL A 115 -7.32 12.98 13.80
CA VAL A 115 -6.76 11.65 14.09
C VAL A 115 -7.09 10.67 12.97
N VAL A 116 -6.08 9.97 12.45
CA VAL A 116 -6.25 8.97 11.41
C VAL A 116 -7.10 7.80 11.90
N GLN A 117 -8.14 7.46 11.15
CA GLN A 117 -9.09 6.38 11.47
C GLN A 117 -9.05 5.22 10.48
N PHE A 118 -8.42 5.45 9.31
CA PHE A 118 -8.21 4.45 8.27
C PHE A 118 -6.85 4.67 7.63
N MET A 119 -6.15 3.56 7.38
CA MET A 119 -4.87 3.57 6.67
C MET A 119 -4.77 2.40 5.69
N LEU A 120 -4.00 2.61 4.63
CA LEU A 120 -3.74 1.60 3.61
C LEU A 120 -2.25 1.64 3.26
N GLU A 121 -1.64 0.46 3.14
CA GLU A 121 -0.32 0.23 2.57
C GLU A 121 -0.44 -0.60 1.30
N ALA A 122 0.15 -0.12 0.21
CA ALA A 122 0.13 -0.76 -1.10
C ALA A 122 1.55 -1.20 -1.50
N LYS A 123 1.70 -2.42 -1.97
CA LYS A 123 3.00 -2.96 -2.41
C LYS A 123 2.86 -3.66 -3.75
N ALA A 124 3.53 -3.13 -4.79
CA ALA A 124 3.72 -3.81 -6.05
C ALA A 124 5.12 -4.47 -6.05
N VAL A 125 5.15 -5.81 -6.10
CA VAL A 125 6.38 -6.59 -5.88
C VAL A 125 6.68 -7.56 -7.02
N GLY A 126 7.96 -7.88 -7.17
CA GLY A 126 8.46 -8.70 -8.27
C GLY A 126 8.73 -7.89 -9.54
N THR A 127 9.83 -8.23 -10.23
CA THR A 127 10.23 -7.58 -11.48
C THR A 127 10.89 -8.58 -12.42
N PRO A 128 10.81 -8.40 -13.74
CA PRO A 128 11.60 -9.17 -14.69
C PRO A 128 13.11 -8.92 -14.50
N ARG A 129 13.93 -9.66 -15.21
CA ARG A 129 15.36 -9.43 -15.24
C ARG A 129 15.65 -8.05 -15.84
N TYR A 130 16.56 -7.31 -15.18
CA TYR A 130 17.08 -6.05 -15.68
C TYR A 130 18.45 -6.27 -16.34
N PRO A 131 18.65 -5.87 -17.59
CA PRO A 131 19.90 -6.13 -18.32
C PRO A 131 21.14 -5.54 -17.66
N GLY A 132 21.02 -4.42 -16.97
CA GLY A 132 22.10 -3.75 -16.23
C GLY A 132 22.55 -4.49 -14.96
N ASN A 133 21.90 -5.60 -14.56
CA ASN A 133 22.29 -6.38 -13.40
C ASN A 133 22.64 -7.82 -13.77
N PRO A 134 23.90 -8.12 -14.13
CA PRO A 134 24.33 -9.44 -14.56
C PRO A 134 24.21 -10.51 -13.46
N LYS A 135 24.14 -10.12 -12.18
CA LYS A 135 23.97 -11.05 -11.04
C LYS A 135 22.52 -11.46 -10.81
N GLN A 136 21.57 -10.80 -11.46
CA GLN A 136 20.16 -11.15 -11.31
C GLN A 136 19.84 -12.44 -12.06
N LYS A 137 19.04 -13.32 -11.42
CA LYS A 137 18.56 -14.56 -12.03
C LYS A 137 17.80 -14.29 -13.33
N PRO A 138 17.88 -15.19 -14.34
CA PRO A 138 17.18 -15.01 -15.63
C PRO A 138 15.68 -14.73 -15.48
N ILE A 139 15.02 -15.34 -14.51
CA ILE A 139 13.59 -15.20 -14.24
C ILE A 139 13.21 -13.82 -13.63
N GLY A 140 14.19 -13.03 -13.20
CA GLY A 140 13.98 -11.78 -12.49
C GLY A 140 13.85 -11.95 -10.97
N ARG A 141 13.30 -10.93 -10.31
CA ARG A 141 13.08 -10.91 -8.87
C ARG A 141 11.71 -11.47 -8.53
N PRO A 142 11.61 -12.51 -7.67
CA PRO A 142 10.35 -13.07 -7.23
C PRO A 142 9.46 -12.06 -6.51
N GLY A 143 8.14 -12.22 -6.60
CA GLY A 143 7.17 -11.40 -5.86
C GLY A 143 7.26 -11.58 -4.35
N SER A 144 7.66 -12.77 -3.88
CA SER A 144 7.89 -13.03 -2.46
C SER A 144 9.21 -12.47 -1.90
N ALA A 145 10.10 -11.95 -2.76
CA ALA A 145 11.35 -11.36 -2.30
C ALA A 145 11.06 -10.11 -1.44
N ASP A 146 11.67 -10.03 -0.26
CA ASP A 146 11.50 -8.95 0.72
C ASP A 146 10.11 -8.82 1.37
N LEU A 147 9.13 -9.68 1.06
CA LEU A 147 7.82 -9.59 1.71
C LEU A 147 7.90 -9.80 3.22
N ASP A 148 8.81 -10.65 3.71
CA ASP A 148 9.06 -10.83 5.14
C ASP A 148 9.47 -9.52 5.83
N LYS A 149 10.36 -8.74 5.20
CA LYS A 149 10.73 -7.40 5.67
C LYS A 149 9.54 -6.45 5.64
N ARG A 150 8.77 -6.46 4.54
CA ARG A 150 7.59 -5.58 4.39
C ARG A 150 6.50 -5.89 5.40
N VAL A 151 6.24 -7.16 5.68
CA VAL A 151 5.26 -7.56 6.70
C VAL A 151 5.68 -7.09 8.10
N LYS A 152 6.97 -7.18 8.45
CA LYS A 152 7.50 -6.64 9.71
C LYS A 152 7.33 -5.12 9.80
N GLU A 153 7.66 -4.38 8.73
CA GLU A 153 7.50 -2.93 8.66
C GLU A 153 6.02 -2.53 8.82
N ILE A 154 5.11 -3.21 8.12
CA ILE A 154 3.66 -2.97 8.19
C ILE A 154 3.15 -3.28 9.60
N GLY A 155 3.55 -4.42 10.17
CA GLY A 155 3.14 -4.83 11.51
C GLY A 155 3.55 -3.80 12.57
N PHE A 156 4.80 -3.33 12.51
CA PHE A 156 5.27 -2.30 13.42
C PHE A 156 4.48 -1.00 13.27
N LYS A 157 4.31 -0.48 12.04
CA LYS A 157 3.51 0.72 11.79
C LYS A 157 2.08 0.58 12.32
N THR A 158 1.44 -0.56 12.04
CA THR A 158 0.06 -0.82 12.47
C THR A 158 -0.08 -0.79 13.99
N ILE A 159 0.82 -1.47 14.71
CA ILE A 159 0.81 -1.52 16.18
C ILE A 159 1.04 -0.13 16.76
N ASP A 160 2.03 0.60 16.28
CA ASP A 160 2.40 1.91 16.78
C ASP A 160 1.28 2.96 16.57
N LEU A 161 0.64 2.96 15.40
CA LEU A 161 -0.46 3.87 15.09
C LEU A 161 -1.75 3.52 15.87
N LYS A 162 -2.04 2.23 16.07
CA LYS A 162 -3.18 1.82 16.90
C LYS A 162 -2.95 2.15 18.38
N ALA A 163 -1.74 2.02 18.87
CA ALA A 163 -1.37 2.41 20.22
C ALA A 163 -1.51 3.94 20.43
N GLU A 164 -1.08 4.73 19.47
CA GLU A 164 -1.26 6.20 19.51
C GLU A 164 -2.75 6.56 19.47
N TYR A 165 -3.54 5.91 18.62
CA TYR A 165 -4.99 6.13 18.59
C TYR A 165 -5.63 5.83 19.96
N ALA A 166 -5.29 4.69 20.57
CA ALA A 166 -5.81 4.33 21.91
C ALA A 166 -5.41 5.34 22.98
N ARG A 167 -4.18 5.87 22.95
CA ARG A 167 -3.70 6.93 23.84
C ARG A 167 -4.53 8.22 23.68
N ILE A 168 -4.80 8.62 22.43
CA ILE A 168 -5.60 9.81 22.13
C ILE A 168 -7.02 9.63 22.66
N MET A 169 -7.66 8.47 22.43
CA MET A 169 -9.01 8.19 22.91
C MET A 169 -9.10 8.21 24.44
N ALA A 170 -8.10 7.66 25.12
CA ALA A 170 -8.01 7.75 26.58
C ALA A 170 -7.93 9.20 27.08
N ALA A 171 -7.22 10.09 26.37
CA ALA A 171 -7.17 11.52 26.71
C ALA A 171 -8.53 12.22 26.51
N HIS A 172 -9.40 11.71 25.64
CA HIS A 172 -10.77 12.18 25.46
C HIS A 172 -11.78 11.54 26.44
N GLY A 173 -11.31 10.77 27.43
CA GLY A 173 -12.16 10.15 28.45
C GLY A 173 -12.81 8.84 28.00
N GLU A 174 -12.48 8.31 26.83
CA GLU A 174 -12.86 6.97 26.44
C GLU A 174 -12.03 5.96 27.23
N SER A 175 -12.69 4.92 27.76
CA SER A 175 -11.97 3.83 28.46
C SER A 175 -10.94 3.24 27.51
N PRO A 176 -9.64 3.21 27.88
CA PRO A 176 -8.65 2.62 27.04
C PRO A 176 -9.04 1.15 26.80
N THR A 177 -9.08 0.77 25.53
CA THR A 177 -9.21 -0.63 25.17
C THR A 177 -7.94 -1.33 25.66
N THR A 178 -8.01 -1.90 26.86
CA THR A 178 -6.88 -2.63 27.45
C THR A 178 -6.49 -3.76 26.51
N ILE A 179 -5.20 -3.92 26.30
CA ILE A 179 -4.64 -5.13 25.65
C ILE A 179 -4.94 -6.28 26.61
N GLY A 180 -6.20 -6.72 26.65
CA GLY A 180 -6.65 -7.82 27.47
C GLY A 180 -6.50 -9.13 26.73
N GLY A 181 -5.53 -9.90 27.10
CA GLY A 181 -5.42 -11.32 26.77
C GLY A 181 -5.04 -11.71 25.35
N ASP A 182 -5.55 -11.06 24.32
CA ASP A 182 -5.28 -11.38 22.91
C ASP A 182 -4.96 -10.14 22.08
N LEU A 183 -3.67 -10.00 21.70
CA LEU A 183 -3.17 -8.91 20.86
C LEU A 183 -3.91 -8.85 19.51
N THR A 184 -4.25 -9.98 18.93
CA THR A 184 -4.94 -10.03 17.62
C THR A 184 -6.34 -9.42 17.72
N SER A 185 -7.08 -9.74 18.76
CA SER A 185 -8.40 -9.15 19.01
C SER A 185 -8.31 -7.65 19.28
N TRP A 186 -7.31 -7.21 20.03
CA TRP A 186 -7.05 -5.79 20.25
C TRP A 186 -6.74 -5.05 18.96
N LEU A 187 -5.84 -5.59 18.14
CA LEU A 187 -5.48 -5.00 16.83
C LEU A 187 -6.67 -4.87 15.88
N ARG A 188 -7.66 -5.77 15.96
CA ARG A 188 -8.88 -5.71 15.15
C ARG A 188 -9.94 -4.76 15.70
N SER A 189 -9.93 -4.48 17.00
CA SER A 189 -10.92 -3.59 17.64
C SER A 189 -10.54 -2.13 17.59
N VAL A 190 -9.24 -1.82 17.68
CA VAL A 190 -8.71 -0.44 17.74
C VAL A 190 -8.51 0.14 16.35
N LYS A 191 -8.81 1.43 16.20
CA LYS A 191 -8.47 2.20 14.98
C LYS A 191 -6.99 2.62 15.01
N PRO A 192 -6.41 3.02 13.87
CA PRO A 192 -7.05 3.09 12.57
C PRO A 192 -7.33 1.71 11.98
N ARG A 193 -8.38 1.60 11.16
CA ARG A 193 -8.57 0.44 10.28
C ARG A 193 -7.39 0.33 9.34
N SER A 194 -6.72 -0.82 9.34
CA SER A 194 -5.46 -1.04 8.65
C SER A 194 -5.62 -2.03 7.51
N TYR A 195 -5.41 -1.59 6.29
CA TYR A 195 -5.50 -2.41 5.09
C TYR A 195 -4.15 -2.52 4.39
N VAL A 196 -3.83 -3.72 3.92
CA VAL A 196 -2.63 -3.99 3.13
C VAL A 196 -3.05 -4.55 1.78
N PHE A 197 -2.52 -3.98 0.70
CA PHE A 197 -2.75 -4.49 -0.65
C PHE A 197 -1.43 -4.85 -1.30
N ILE A 198 -1.37 -6.06 -1.86
CA ILE A 198 -0.19 -6.62 -2.50
C ILE A 198 -0.52 -7.01 -3.93
N ALA A 199 0.15 -6.39 -4.89
CA ALA A 199 0.18 -6.84 -6.27
C ALA A 199 1.52 -7.55 -6.51
N ALA A 200 1.50 -8.86 -6.77
CA ALA A 200 2.70 -9.68 -6.82
C ALA A 200 2.89 -10.38 -8.16
N ARG A 201 4.04 -10.14 -8.81
CA ARG A 201 4.50 -10.94 -9.95
C ARG A 201 5.13 -12.22 -9.43
N ALA A 202 4.41 -13.33 -9.53
CA ALA A 202 4.91 -14.65 -9.19
C ALA A 202 5.75 -15.25 -10.34
N VAL A 203 6.87 -15.89 -10.00
CA VAL A 203 7.79 -16.50 -10.98
C VAL A 203 7.72 -18.02 -10.97
N SER A 204 7.02 -18.62 -10.01
CA SER A 204 6.79 -20.06 -9.87
C SER A 204 5.65 -20.30 -8.88
N ASP A 205 5.15 -21.56 -8.84
CA ASP A 205 4.13 -21.96 -7.85
C ASP A 205 4.62 -21.82 -6.41
N ASN A 206 5.90 -22.10 -6.17
CA ASN A 206 6.50 -21.91 -4.85
C ASN A 206 6.55 -20.42 -4.46
N ASP A 207 6.88 -19.53 -5.40
CA ASP A 207 6.87 -18.09 -5.18
C ASP A 207 5.44 -17.59 -4.91
N HIS A 208 4.46 -18.05 -5.69
CA HIS A 208 3.05 -17.78 -5.47
C HIS A 208 2.60 -18.23 -4.07
N SER A 209 2.87 -19.48 -3.69
CA SER A 209 2.53 -20.01 -2.36
C SER A 209 3.17 -19.19 -1.22
N ARG A 210 4.40 -18.70 -1.41
CA ARG A 210 5.06 -17.83 -0.44
C ARG A 210 4.37 -16.47 -0.33
N VAL A 211 3.93 -15.86 -1.44
CA VAL A 211 3.16 -14.61 -1.42
C VAL A 211 1.88 -14.78 -0.61
N LEU A 212 1.12 -15.85 -0.84
CA LEU A 212 -0.11 -16.14 -0.09
C LEU A 212 0.16 -16.31 1.41
N ARG A 213 1.22 -17.06 1.76
CA ARG A 213 1.63 -17.23 3.17
C ARG A 213 2.01 -15.91 3.84
N PHE A 214 2.69 -15.00 3.13
CA PHE A 214 3.00 -13.68 3.69
C PHE A 214 1.74 -12.83 3.87
N ALA A 215 0.74 -12.97 3.00
CA ALA A 215 -0.54 -12.30 3.18
C ALA A 215 -1.26 -12.79 4.45
N ASP A 216 -1.26 -14.09 4.72
CA ASP A 216 -1.81 -14.65 5.95
C ASP A 216 -1.11 -14.07 7.19
N VAL A 217 0.22 -13.99 7.18
CA VAL A 217 0.99 -13.42 8.29
C VAL A 217 0.68 -11.92 8.46
N ALA A 218 0.60 -11.15 7.37
CA ALA A 218 0.20 -9.75 7.44
C ALA A 218 -1.23 -9.56 8.00
N GLY A 219 -2.12 -10.51 7.72
CA GLY A 219 -3.48 -10.55 8.24
C GLY A 219 -3.58 -10.75 9.75
N LEU A 220 -2.50 -11.16 10.43
CA LEU A 220 -2.46 -11.22 11.90
C LEU A 220 -2.34 -9.84 12.55
N VAL A 221 -1.74 -8.87 11.84
CA VAL A 221 -1.43 -7.53 12.38
C VAL A 221 -2.22 -6.41 11.70
N SER A 222 -2.95 -6.70 10.63
CA SER A 222 -3.82 -5.75 9.91
C SER A 222 -5.29 -6.22 9.93
N ASP A 223 -6.21 -5.32 9.67
CA ASP A 223 -7.66 -5.64 9.63
C ASP A 223 -8.00 -6.52 8.43
N ALA A 224 -7.33 -6.33 7.29
CA ALA A 224 -7.41 -7.22 6.14
C ALA A 224 -6.22 -7.03 5.17
N VAL A 225 -5.95 -8.08 4.40
CA VAL A 225 -4.93 -8.10 3.34
C VAL A 225 -5.57 -8.49 2.02
N GLY A 226 -5.45 -7.63 1.01
CA GLY A 226 -5.89 -7.90 -0.36
C GLY A 226 -4.70 -8.27 -1.25
N VAL A 227 -4.80 -9.38 -1.97
CA VAL A 227 -3.74 -9.86 -2.85
C VAL A 227 -4.23 -9.97 -4.28
N TYR A 228 -3.42 -9.49 -5.20
CA TYR A 228 -3.54 -9.76 -6.62
C TYR A 228 -2.23 -10.37 -7.11
N CYS A 229 -2.29 -11.63 -7.52
CA CYS A 229 -1.14 -12.33 -8.08
C CYS A 229 -1.26 -12.45 -9.59
N PHE A 230 -0.13 -12.28 -10.28
CA PHE A 230 -0.03 -12.50 -11.72
C PHE A 230 1.31 -13.13 -12.07
N ALA A 231 1.36 -13.85 -13.17
CA ALA A 231 2.56 -14.53 -13.62
C ALA A 231 2.76 -14.38 -15.13
N PRO A 232 4.00 -14.49 -15.63
CA PRO A 232 4.26 -14.59 -17.06
C PRO A 232 3.43 -15.71 -17.71
N VAL A 233 2.86 -15.42 -18.89
CA VAL A 233 2.11 -16.41 -19.66
C VAL A 233 3.01 -17.58 -20.04
N SER A 234 4.26 -17.29 -20.41
CA SER A 234 5.27 -18.28 -20.73
C SER A 234 6.69 -17.73 -20.51
N ALA A 235 7.68 -18.63 -20.56
CA ALA A 235 9.09 -18.24 -20.48
C ALA A 235 9.55 -17.37 -21.68
N SER A 236 8.91 -17.55 -22.84
CA SER A 236 9.17 -16.74 -24.05
C SER A 236 8.50 -15.37 -24.03
N GLN A 237 7.52 -15.19 -23.14
CA GLN A 237 6.77 -13.94 -22.94
C GLN A 237 6.84 -13.50 -21.47
N PRO A 238 8.03 -13.11 -20.97
CA PRO A 238 8.26 -12.89 -19.54
C PRO A 238 7.59 -11.62 -19.00
N THR A 239 7.08 -10.76 -19.89
CA THR A 239 6.40 -9.51 -19.55
C THR A 239 4.94 -9.46 -20.00
N THR A 240 4.38 -10.56 -20.48
CA THR A 240 2.95 -10.74 -20.74
C THR A 240 2.36 -11.57 -19.61
N TYR A 241 1.27 -11.13 -19.01
CA TYR A 241 0.80 -11.68 -17.74
C TYR A 241 -0.58 -12.31 -17.84
N LYS A 242 -0.80 -13.27 -16.95
CA LYS A 242 -2.11 -13.80 -16.59
C LYS A 242 -2.30 -13.69 -15.08
N ALA A 243 -3.52 -13.42 -14.65
CA ALA A 243 -3.89 -13.46 -13.24
C ALA A 243 -3.75 -14.91 -12.71
N LEU A 244 -3.35 -15.00 -11.44
CA LEU A 244 -3.30 -16.26 -10.71
C LEU A 244 -4.41 -16.31 -9.66
N PRO A 245 -4.96 -17.49 -9.38
CA PRO A 245 -5.99 -17.63 -8.35
C PRO A 245 -5.44 -17.30 -6.97
N VAL A 246 -6.26 -16.63 -6.16
CA VAL A 246 -5.98 -16.37 -4.75
C VAL A 246 -7.16 -16.82 -3.89
N PRO A 247 -6.94 -17.22 -2.63
CA PRO A 247 -8.02 -17.57 -1.72
C PRO A 247 -9.02 -16.42 -1.54
N PRO A 248 -10.34 -16.71 -1.49
CA PRO A 248 -11.37 -15.66 -1.45
C PRO A 248 -11.25 -14.66 -0.30
N HIS A 249 -10.71 -15.07 0.85
CA HIS A 249 -10.58 -14.21 2.03
C HIS A 249 -9.49 -13.14 1.89
N ILE A 250 -8.53 -13.32 0.98
CA ILE A 250 -7.47 -12.36 0.64
C ILE A 250 -7.58 -11.84 -0.80
N GLU A 251 -8.64 -12.17 -1.53
CA GLU A 251 -8.86 -11.67 -2.90
C GLU A 251 -8.97 -10.14 -2.89
N LEU A 252 -8.16 -9.47 -3.71
CA LEU A 252 -8.04 -8.03 -3.72
C LEU A 252 -9.41 -7.33 -3.88
N ALA A 253 -10.24 -7.79 -4.82
CA ALA A 253 -11.57 -7.22 -5.08
C ALA A 253 -12.46 -7.23 -3.83
N ARG A 254 -12.48 -8.35 -3.09
CA ARG A 254 -13.28 -8.51 -1.87
C ARG A 254 -12.77 -7.65 -0.73
N VAL A 255 -11.46 -7.62 -0.55
CA VAL A 255 -10.84 -6.79 0.50
C VAL A 255 -11.00 -5.31 0.21
N LEU A 256 -10.91 -4.89 -1.06
CA LEU A 256 -11.16 -3.53 -1.49
C LEU A 256 -12.62 -3.11 -1.21
N PHE A 257 -13.57 -4.00 -1.49
CA PHE A 257 -14.99 -3.75 -1.17
C PHE A 257 -15.21 -3.56 0.33
N ARG A 258 -14.57 -4.39 1.18
CA ARG A 258 -14.61 -4.24 2.64
C ARG A 258 -14.00 -2.91 3.09
N ALA A 259 -12.85 -2.53 2.54
CA ALA A 259 -12.22 -1.24 2.81
C ALA A 259 -13.13 -0.05 2.44
N CYS A 260 -13.85 -0.16 1.32
CA CYS A 260 -14.84 0.82 0.90
C CYS A 260 -16.01 0.93 1.90
N GLN A 261 -16.51 -0.20 2.41
CA GLN A 261 -17.57 -0.19 3.44
C GLN A 261 -17.11 0.50 4.72
N ASP A 262 -15.90 0.19 5.20
CA ASP A 262 -15.33 0.84 6.38
C ASP A 262 -15.14 2.36 6.17
N LEU A 263 -14.65 2.77 5.02
CA LEU A 263 -14.52 4.20 4.69
C LEU A 263 -15.86 4.91 4.58
N THR A 264 -16.88 4.24 4.01
CA THR A 264 -18.24 4.78 3.95
C THR A 264 -18.80 5.00 5.35
N ALA A 265 -18.60 4.05 6.27
CA ALA A 265 -19.02 4.18 7.66
C ALA A 265 -18.26 5.31 8.40
N LEU A 266 -16.99 5.53 8.05
CA LEU A 266 -16.18 6.58 8.66
C LEU A 266 -16.46 7.98 8.07
N ARG A 267 -16.98 8.07 6.84
CA ARG A 267 -17.24 9.34 6.13
C ARG A 267 -18.11 10.29 6.95
N ASP A 268 -19.13 9.74 7.57
CA ASP A 268 -20.17 10.50 8.27
C ASP A 268 -19.81 10.72 9.76
N THR A 269 -18.64 10.25 10.20
CA THR A 269 -18.16 10.49 11.58
C THR A 269 -17.44 11.85 11.67
N LYS A 270 -17.64 12.55 12.79
CA LYS A 270 -16.91 13.79 13.04
C LYS A 270 -15.41 13.51 13.17
N PRO A 271 -14.55 14.35 12.58
CA PRO A 271 -13.12 14.26 12.83
C PRO A 271 -12.81 14.37 14.33
N ILE A 272 -11.90 13.53 14.79
CA ILE A 272 -11.41 13.58 16.17
C ILE A 272 -10.23 14.56 16.17
N GLU A 273 -10.34 15.62 16.97
CA GLU A 273 -9.23 16.56 17.13
C GLU A 273 -8.10 15.90 17.92
N PRO A 274 -6.83 16.03 17.50
CA PRO A 274 -5.73 15.58 18.33
C PRO A 274 -5.72 16.40 19.62
N PRO A 275 -5.45 15.78 20.78
CA PRO A 275 -5.25 16.54 22.02
C PRO A 275 -4.12 17.55 21.80
N SER A 276 -4.20 18.71 22.50
CA SER A 276 -3.10 19.66 22.49
C SER A 276 -1.78 18.92 22.72
N PRO A 277 -0.72 19.22 21.95
CA PRO A 277 0.53 18.49 22.06
C PRO A 277 0.95 18.50 23.54
N SER A 278 0.97 17.32 24.17
CA SER A 278 1.73 17.15 25.41
C SER A 278 3.13 17.66 25.14
N PRO A 279 3.74 18.39 26.07
CA PRO A 279 5.12 18.76 25.91
C PRO A 279 5.87 17.47 25.58
N ALA A 280 6.37 17.38 24.36
CA ALA A 280 7.12 16.24 23.90
C ALA A 280 8.16 15.95 24.98
N ILE A 281 8.27 14.72 25.41
CA ILE A 281 9.51 14.24 26.01
C ILE A 281 10.50 14.30 24.85
N LEU A 282 11.02 15.52 24.64
CA LEU A 282 12.22 15.73 23.86
C LEU A 282 13.27 14.87 24.56
N LEU A 283 13.63 13.74 23.97
CA LEU A 283 14.96 13.19 24.17
C LEU A 283 15.88 14.32 23.68
N GLU A 284 16.23 15.22 24.59
CA GLU A 284 17.32 16.15 24.38
C GLU A 284 18.50 15.30 23.95
N ASP A 285 19.00 15.59 22.76
CA ASP A 285 20.29 15.11 22.33
C ASP A 285 21.28 15.39 23.46
N ALA A 286 21.63 14.37 24.20
CA ALA A 286 22.76 14.41 25.11
C ALA A 286 24.04 14.43 24.26
N GLY A 287 24.21 15.51 23.54
CA GLY A 287 25.46 15.93 22.92
C GLY A 287 26.40 16.39 24.00
N GLY A 288 26.92 15.43 24.75
CA GLY A 288 28.04 15.67 25.65
C GLY A 288 29.28 16.02 24.85
N THR A 289 29.56 17.32 24.73
CA THR A 289 30.92 17.79 24.48
C THR A 289 31.76 17.44 25.71
N GLU A 290 32.61 16.43 25.62
CA GLU A 290 33.73 16.27 26.54
C GLU A 290 34.68 17.49 26.37
N PRO A 291 35.03 18.21 27.44
CA PRO A 291 36.16 19.11 27.41
C PRO A 291 37.47 18.31 27.51
N MET A 292 38.46 18.74 26.72
CA MET A 292 39.85 18.21 26.73
C MET A 292 40.45 18.15 28.11
#